data_3344d4c4863fde65f1a39ac842946309
#
_entry.id   3344d4c4863fde65f1a39ac842946309
#
_cell.length_a   1.000
_cell.length_b   1.000
_cell.length_c   1.000
_cell.angle_alpha   90.00
_cell.angle_beta   90.00
_cell.angle_gamma   90.00
#
_symmetry.space_group_name_H-M   'P 1'
#
loop_
_entity.id
_entity.type
_entity.pdbx_description
1 polymer ?
#
loop_
_entity_poly.entity_id
_entity_poly.type
_entity_poly.pdbx_seq_one_letter_code
_entity_poly.pdbx_strand_id
1 'polypeptide(L)'
;MTVSAKLLETAQQIARRSSAIVNEDHVKQAVLMPLLAALGYDVFNPEAVVADFASSAERKRSERADYALLIDGKARILVKVRSGNGNLDSKMLGSLATEFAIGTARFLLLLNGRHLHVYGDVDQAGVIDLLPILAIDLHEFDKDRADALAQFAYEGFDGDGILRKAGATKLGPILRDRVAGLFAAPTGDFVAMLLRGAVHGEPGAELIARATELVRDNYRQSINDAVQSRLRRALDIEDGAAESALSAEAAPVAAQVESDASDEPQASEDELKALTIIRAIAYGLSEPGDV
;
A
#
# COMPACT_ATOMS: atom_id res chain seq x y z
N MET A 1 -14.59 14.74 15.98
CA MET A 1 -13.82 15.20 14.81
C MET A 1 -12.88 14.07 14.42
N THR A 2 -12.84 13.67 13.14
CA THR A 2 -11.96 12.59 12.67
C THR A 2 -10.51 13.03 12.66
N VAL A 3 -9.55 12.09 12.70
CA VAL A 3 -8.10 12.38 12.59
C VAL A 3 -7.80 13.14 11.30
N SER A 4 -8.35 12.73 10.16
CA SER A 4 -8.17 13.41 8.87
C SER A 4 -8.65 14.86 8.89
N ALA A 5 -9.76 15.15 9.56
CA ALA A 5 -10.27 16.53 9.67
C ALA A 5 -9.36 17.40 10.55
N LYS A 6 -8.79 16.85 11.64
CA LYS A 6 -7.79 17.55 12.47
C LYS A 6 -6.50 17.81 11.69
N LEU A 7 -6.05 16.85 10.90
CA LEU A 7 -4.86 16.99 10.04
C LEU A 7 -5.04 18.09 8.99
N LEU A 8 -6.21 18.16 8.33
CA LEU A 8 -6.53 19.21 7.36
C LEU A 8 -6.47 20.61 7.99
N GLU A 9 -7.10 20.78 9.17
CA GLU A 9 -7.06 22.03 9.89
C GLU A 9 -5.62 22.42 10.30
N THR A 10 -4.86 21.44 10.80
CA THR A 10 -3.47 21.63 11.22
C THR A 10 -2.59 22.05 10.04
N ALA A 11 -2.70 21.38 8.89
CA ALA A 11 -1.93 21.72 7.69
C ALA A 11 -2.24 23.14 7.19
N GLN A 12 -3.50 23.57 7.23
CA GLN A 12 -3.87 24.95 6.91
C GLN A 12 -3.23 25.97 7.86
N GLN A 13 -3.16 25.66 9.17
CA GLN A 13 -2.50 26.52 10.15
C GLN A 13 -0.99 26.58 9.91
N ILE A 14 -0.34 25.48 9.57
CA ILE A 14 1.09 25.41 9.23
C ILE A 14 1.36 26.26 7.98
N ALA A 15 0.58 26.08 6.92
CA ALA A 15 0.74 26.84 5.68
C ALA A 15 0.64 28.36 5.89
N ARG A 16 -0.31 28.83 6.73
CA ARG A 16 -0.45 30.25 7.10
C ARG A 16 0.75 30.82 7.84
N ARG A 17 1.52 29.97 8.54
CA ARG A 17 2.68 30.37 9.35
C ARG A 17 4.02 30.07 8.70
N SER A 18 4.02 29.57 7.46
CA SER A 18 5.21 29.05 6.77
C SER A 18 6.37 30.03 6.68
N SER A 19 6.09 31.34 6.53
CA SER A 19 7.11 32.38 6.48
C SER A 19 7.88 32.56 7.80
N ALA A 20 7.31 32.18 8.95
CA ALA A 20 7.93 32.24 10.26
C ALA A 20 8.76 31.00 10.62
N ILE A 21 8.68 29.93 9.78
CA ILE A 21 9.36 28.64 10.00
C ILE A 21 10.73 28.69 9.31
N VAL A 22 11.78 29.11 10.04
CA VAL A 22 13.11 29.38 9.45
C VAL A 22 14.22 28.42 9.90
N ASN A 23 14.00 27.63 10.96
CA ASN A 23 14.99 26.70 11.48
C ASN A 23 14.34 25.38 11.95
N GLU A 24 15.17 24.39 12.33
CA GLU A 24 14.69 23.07 12.77
C GLU A 24 13.81 23.13 14.03
N ASP A 25 14.11 24.01 14.98
CA ASP A 25 13.31 24.15 16.20
C ASP A 25 11.92 24.71 15.88
N HIS A 26 11.83 25.67 14.97
CA HIS A 26 10.53 26.13 14.46
C HIS A 26 9.76 25.02 13.75
N VAL A 27 10.42 24.16 12.96
CA VAL A 27 9.77 23.02 12.33
C VAL A 27 9.28 22.04 13.40
N LYS A 28 10.09 21.71 14.40
CA LYS A 28 9.67 20.83 15.51
C LYS A 28 8.44 21.38 16.22
N GLN A 29 8.46 22.68 16.56
CA GLN A 29 7.41 23.30 17.37
C GLN A 29 6.14 23.62 16.57
N ALA A 30 6.28 24.17 15.36
CA ALA A 30 5.16 24.71 14.59
C ALA A 30 4.60 23.74 13.52
N VAL A 31 5.35 22.67 13.17
CA VAL A 31 4.93 21.67 12.19
C VAL A 31 4.77 20.30 12.83
N LEU A 32 5.86 19.74 13.38
CA LEU A 32 5.86 18.37 13.90
C LEU A 32 4.88 18.20 15.08
N MET A 33 5.02 18.98 16.14
CA MET A 33 4.19 18.80 17.35
C MET A 33 2.70 18.94 17.07
N PRO A 34 2.21 19.94 16.29
CA PRO A 34 0.79 19.99 15.91
C PRO A 34 0.32 18.81 15.09
N LEU A 35 1.14 18.28 14.14
CA LEU A 35 0.80 17.10 13.35
C LEU A 35 0.70 15.85 14.22
N LEU A 36 1.66 15.65 15.15
CA LEU A 36 1.63 14.52 16.08
C LEU A 36 0.41 14.60 17.00
N ALA A 37 0.08 15.76 17.52
CA ALA A 37 -1.13 15.96 18.33
C ALA A 37 -2.41 15.67 17.53
N ALA A 38 -2.47 16.06 16.24
CA ALA A 38 -3.59 15.77 15.35
C ALA A 38 -3.71 14.27 15.06
N LEU A 39 -2.57 13.53 15.00
CA LEU A 39 -2.49 12.07 14.90
C LEU A 39 -2.82 11.35 16.22
N GLY A 40 -3.05 12.07 17.31
CA GLY A 40 -3.43 11.50 18.61
C GLY A 40 -2.26 11.12 19.52
N TYR A 41 -1.01 11.49 19.18
CA TYR A 41 0.11 11.32 20.09
C TYR A 41 0.07 12.35 21.19
N ASP A 42 0.30 11.94 22.45
CA ASP A 42 0.54 12.87 23.55
C ASP A 42 1.99 13.40 23.46
N VAL A 43 2.14 14.56 22.85
CA VAL A 43 3.44 15.18 22.56
C VAL A 43 4.19 15.65 23.83
N PHE A 44 3.52 15.68 24.99
CA PHE A 44 4.12 16.01 26.28
C PHE A 44 4.47 14.77 27.09
N ASN A 45 4.05 13.58 26.65
CA ASN A 45 4.39 12.32 27.30
C ASN A 45 5.70 11.75 26.73
N PRO A 46 6.80 11.74 27.52
CA PRO A 46 8.09 11.20 27.08
C PRO A 46 8.09 9.66 26.87
N GLU A 47 7.03 8.96 27.29
CA GLU A 47 6.85 7.54 26.99
C GLU A 47 6.18 7.29 25.64
N ALA A 48 5.55 8.31 25.04
CA ALA A 48 4.91 8.24 23.73
C ALA A 48 5.76 8.93 22.65
N VAL A 49 6.37 10.08 22.96
CA VAL A 49 7.19 10.88 22.05
C VAL A 49 8.56 11.15 22.69
N VAL A 50 9.54 10.32 22.36
CA VAL A 50 10.89 10.38 22.93
C VAL A 50 11.78 11.28 22.08
N ALA A 51 12.30 12.36 22.67
CA ALA A 51 13.24 13.25 22.00
C ALA A 51 14.69 12.73 22.05
N ASP A 52 15.52 13.11 21.05
CA ASP A 52 16.94 12.75 20.89
C ASP A 52 17.15 11.22 21.00
N PHE A 53 16.31 10.47 20.28
CA PHE A 53 16.24 9.02 20.40
C PHE A 53 17.44 8.32 19.74
N ALA A 54 18.03 7.37 20.51
CA ALA A 54 19.00 6.41 20.00
C ALA A 54 18.76 5.04 20.66
N SER A 55 18.85 3.96 19.89
CA SER A 55 18.75 2.59 20.41
C SER A 55 19.99 2.18 21.24
N SER A 56 21.11 2.93 21.12
CA SER A 56 22.35 2.74 21.89
C SER A 56 22.90 4.08 22.36
N ALA A 57 23.35 4.12 23.62
CA ALA A 57 23.95 5.31 24.23
C ALA A 57 25.24 5.78 23.55
N GLU A 58 25.95 4.89 22.84
CA GLU A 58 27.23 5.18 22.17
C GLU A 58 27.06 5.94 20.83
N ARG A 59 25.83 6.16 20.38
CA ARG A 59 25.55 6.84 19.09
C ARG A 59 25.91 8.31 19.11
N LYS A 60 26.56 8.76 18.02
CA LYS A 60 26.80 10.17 17.80
C LYS A 60 25.46 10.91 17.61
N ARG A 61 25.39 12.16 18.07
CA ARG A 61 24.19 12.98 17.97
C ARG A 61 23.66 13.11 16.53
N SER A 62 24.53 13.15 15.53
CA SER A 62 24.16 13.21 14.12
C SER A 62 23.49 11.94 13.59
N GLU A 63 23.65 10.81 14.28
CA GLU A 63 23.09 9.51 13.94
C GLU A 63 21.79 9.21 14.69
N ARG A 64 21.36 10.11 15.60
CA ARG A 64 20.15 9.96 16.38
C ARG A 64 18.94 10.48 15.63
N ALA A 65 17.79 9.88 15.88
CA ALA A 65 16.53 10.45 15.48
C ALA A 65 16.19 11.68 16.36
N ASP A 66 15.59 12.71 15.77
CA ASP A 66 15.15 13.86 16.55
C ASP A 66 14.06 13.46 17.54
N TYR A 67 13.18 12.53 17.11
CA TYR A 67 12.19 11.90 17.97
C TYR A 67 11.97 10.42 17.55
N ALA A 68 11.46 9.63 18.50
CA ALA A 68 10.84 8.33 18.22
C ALA A 68 9.41 8.34 18.76
N LEU A 69 8.49 7.82 17.98
CA LEU A 69 7.10 7.62 18.39
C LEU A 69 6.97 6.18 18.87
N LEU A 70 6.59 6.04 20.15
CA LEU A 70 6.43 4.75 20.79
C LEU A 70 4.96 4.36 20.80
N ILE A 71 4.71 3.12 20.42
CA ILE A 71 3.40 2.45 20.50
C ILE A 71 3.65 1.13 21.21
N ASP A 72 2.90 0.85 22.28
CA ASP A 72 3.08 -0.31 23.15
C ASP A 72 4.53 -0.42 23.68
N GLY A 73 5.12 0.71 24.05
CA GLY A 73 6.49 0.80 24.60
C GLY A 73 7.61 0.51 23.59
N LYS A 74 7.31 0.38 22.29
CA LYS A 74 8.29 0.13 21.24
C LYS A 74 8.34 1.31 20.26
N ALA A 75 9.55 1.73 19.90
CA ALA A 75 9.74 2.71 18.85
C ALA A 75 9.23 2.13 17.52
N ARG A 76 8.15 2.70 16.96
CA ARG A 76 7.55 2.27 15.71
C ARG A 76 7.90 3.19 14.56
N ILE A 77 8.04 4.48 14.84
CA ILE A 77 8.34 5.51 13.85
C ILE A 77 9.50 6.35 14.37
N LEU A 78 10.56 6.46 13.61
CA LEU A 78 11.63 7.44 13.83
C LEU A 78 11.25 8.74 13.13
N VAL A 79 11.65 9.86 13.70
CA VAL A 79 11.37 11.19 13.12
C VAL A 79 12.68 11.95 12.95
N LYS A 80 12.88 12.50 11.76
CA LYS A 80 13.99 13.41 11.45
C LYS A 80 13.46 14.73 10.90
N VAL A 81 13.93 15.80 11.47
CA VAL A 81 13.54 17.17 11.11
C VAL A 81 14.66 17.83 10.33
N ARG A 82 14.32 18.67 9.38
CA ARG A 82 15.23 19.52 8.62
C ARG A 82 14.72 20.95 8.59
N SER A 83 15.64 21.88 8.52
CA SER A 83 15.33 23.28 8.28
C SER A 83 14.97 23.53 6.81
N GLY A 84 14.31 24.65 6.55
CA GLY A 84 13.97 25.11 5.19
C GLY A 84 12.70 24.51 4.65
N ASN A 85 12.42 24.83 3.38
CA ASN A 85 11.22 24.45 2.65
C ASN A 85 11.54 23.72 1.32
N GLY A 86 12.81 23.35 1.11
CA GLY A 86 13.28 22.64 -0.08
C GLY A 86 12.84 21.18 -0.10
N ASN A 87 13.06 20.52 -1.22
CA ASN A 87 12.74 19.09 -1.38
C ASN A 87 13.55 18.25 -0.38
N LEU A 88 12.90 17.22 0.15
CA LEU A 88 13.53 16.20 0.98
C LEU A 88 14.16 15.13 0.09
N ASP A 89 15.44 14.79 0.35
CA ASP A 89 16.21 13.81 -0.41
C ASP A 89 16.45 12.56 0.48
N SER A 90 16.39 11.39 -0.13
CA SER A 90 16.71 10.10 0.52
C SER A 90 18.15 10.04 1.05
N LYS A 91 19.08 10.84 0.54
CA LYS A 91 20.43 10.98 1.10
C LYS A 91 20.43 11.42 2.55
N MET A 92 19.39 12.14 2.98
CA MET A 92 19.19 12.58 4.38
C MET A 92 18.87 11.41 5.31
N LEU A 93 18.48 10.24 4.77
CA LEU A 93 18.19 9.04 5.54
C LEU A 93 19.45 8.29 6.00
N GLY A 94 20.57 8.49 5.32
CA GLY A 94 21.80 7.72 5.56
C GLY A 94 22.30 7.76 6.99
N SER A 95 22.12 8.89 7.70
CA SER A 95 22.50 9.04 9.11
C SER A 95 21.65 8.18 10.06
N LEU A 96 20.45 7.77 9.65
CA LEU A 96 19.51 6.96 10.44
C LEU A 96 19.42 5.51 9.99
N ALA A 97 20.07 5.12 8.88
CA ALA A 97 19.96 3.77 8.34
C ALA A 97 20.38 2.71 9.37
N THR A 98 21.45 2.96 10.13
CA THR A 98 21.92 2.03 11.17
C THR A 98 20.96 2.00 12.37
N GLU A 99 20.43 3.17 12.79
CA GLU A 99 19.45 3.26 13.87
C GLU A 99 18.19 2.48 13.52
N PHE A 100 17.74 2.60 12.29
CA PHE A 100 16.60 1.89 11.76
C PHE A 100 16.84 0.37 11.70
N ALA A 101 18.00 -0.06 11.23
CA ALA A 101 18.34 -1.48 11.06
C ALA A 101 18.42 -2.27 12.36
N ILE A 102 18.87 -1.64 13.47
CA ILE A 102 19.01 -2.31 14.76
C ILE A 102 17.81 -2.10 15.70
N GLY A 103 16.95 -1.11 15.39
CA GLY A 103 15.79 -0.75 16.19
C GLY A 103 14.57 -1.61 15.92
N THR A 104 13.45 -1.24 16.56
CA THR A 104 12.12 -1.84 16.34
C THR A 104 11.25 -0.99 15.42
N ALA A 105 11.76 0.15 14.96
CA ALA A 105 11.06 1.04 14.06
C ALA A 105 10.98 0.43 12.66
N ARG A 106 9.80 0.56 12.06
CA ARG A 106 9.51 0.12 10.68
C ARG A 106 9.23 1.31 9.75
N PHE A 107 9.15 2.52 10.32
CA PHE A 107 8.89 3.74 9.59
C PHE A 107 9.84 4.84 10.01
N LEU A 108 10.13 5.72 9.04
CA LEU A 108 10.86 6.95 9.26
C LEU A 108 10.08 8.12 8.66
N LEU A 109 9.76 9.10 9.49
CA LEU A 109 9.15 10.36 9.13
C LEU A 109 10.26 11.40 8.94
N LEU A 110 10.43 11.88 7.72
CA LEU A 110 11.34 12.97 7.38
C LEU A 110 10.50 14.20 7.04
N LEU A 111 10.73 15.33 7.70
CA LEU A 111 9.95 16.52 7.46
C LEU A 111 10.77 17.81 7.55
N ASN A 112 10.27 18.85 6.90
CA ASN A 112 10.71 20.22 7.03
C ASN A 112 9.52 21.19 7.15
N GLY A 113 9.71 22.47 6.89
CA GLY A 113 8.64 23.47 7.00
C GLY A 113 7.51 23.31 5.98
N ARG A 114 7.69 22.52 4.92
CA ARG A 114 6.73 22.34 3.83
C ARG A 114 6.44 20.88 3.47
N HIS A 115 7.46 20.04 3.44
CA HIS A 115 7.34 18.66 2.96
C HIS A 115 7.40 17.66 4.12
N LEU A 116 6.62 16.61 4.00
CA LEU A 116 6.61 15.45 4.89
C LEU A 116 6.67 14.18 4.05
N HIS A 117 7.71 13.38 4.27
CA HIS A 117 7.88 12.09 3.64
C HIS A 117 7.88 10.98 4.70
N VAL A 118 7.16 9.90 4.44
CA VAL A 118 7.22 8.68 5.25
C VAL A 118 7.89 7.59 4.45
N TYR A 119 8.92 7.01 5.01
CA TYR A 119 9.64 5.87 4.48
C TYR A 119 9.33 4.63 5.31
N GLY A 120 9.42 3.46 4.70
CA GLY A 120 9.25 2.18 5.36
C GLY A 120 10.31 1.19 4.91
N ASP A 121 10.24 -0.02 5.42
CA ASP A 121 11.05 -1.17 5.05
C ASP A 121 10.23 -2.21 4.27
N VAL A 122 9.60 -1.75 3.18
CA VAL A 122 8.68 -2.54 2.35
C VAL A 122 9.42 -3.64 1.59
N ASP A 123 10.60 -3.32 1.03
CA ASP A 123 11.37 -4.25 0.20
C ASP A 123 12.10 -5.31 1.04
N GLN A 124 12.64 -4.89 2.17
CA GLN A 124 13.41 -5.73 3.07
C GLN A 124 13.32 -5.23 4.51
N ALA A 125 12.87 -6.11 5.42
CA ALA A 125 12.75 -5.76 6.84
C ALA A 125 14.07 -5.21 7.41
N GLY A 126 13.97 -4.08 8.14
CA GLY A 126 15.11 -3.39 8.75
C GLY A 126 15.96 -2.57 7.76
N VAL A 127 15.59 -2.45 6.50
CA VAL A 127 16.28 -1.61 5.49
C VAL A 127 15.33 -0.56 4.98
N ILE A 128 15.62 0.72 5.23
CA ILE A 128 14.80 1.84 4.74
C ILE A 128 14.80 1.85 3.21
N ASP A 129 13.62 1.89 2.61
CA ASP A 129 13.46 2.08 1.17
C ASP A 129 13.98 3.44 0.72
N LEU A 130 14.48 3.52 -0.51
CA LEU A 130 14.96 4.79 -1.09
C LEU A 130 13.82 5.73 -1.49
N LEU A 131 12.64 5.17 -1.80
CA LEU A 131 11.46 5.94 -2.17
C LEU A 131 10.49 6.00 -0.98
N PRO A 132 9.90 7.17 -0.71
CA PRO A 132 8.89 7.29 0.33
C PRO A 132 7.62 6.53 -0.05
N ILE A 133 6.99 5.89 0.93
CA ILE A 133 5.66 5.30 0.79
C ILE A 133 4.55 6.36 0.79
N LEU A 134 4.85 7.54 1.35
CA LEU A 134 3.97 8.71 1.36
C LEU A 134 4.82 9.98 1.25
N ALA A 135 4.51 10.83 0.27
CA ALA A 135 5.14 12.13 0.09
C ALA A 135 4.03 13.20 0.06
N ILE A 136 4.15 14.17 0.94
CA ILE A 136 3.15 15.22 1.16
C ILE A 136 3.80 16.60 1.05
N ASP A 137 3.16 17.49 0.30
CA ASP A 137 3.34 18.93 0.41
C ASP A 137 2.25 19.49 1.35
N LEU A 138 2.65 20.06 2.46
CA LEU A 138 1.71 20.60 3.47
C LEU A 138 0.95 21.85 2.98
N HIS A 139 1.41 22.50 1.91
CA HIS A 139 0.70 23.63 1.29
C HIS A 139 -0.38 23.17 0.30
N GLU A 140 -0.26 21.92 -0.20
CA GLU A 140 -1.21 21.28 -1.10
C GLU A 140 -1.92 20.10 -0.41
N PHE A 141 -2.21 20.24 0.86
CA PHE A 141 -2.73 19.15 1.70
C PHE A 141 -4.25 19.04 1.54
N ASP A 142 -4.68 17.94 0.94
CA ASP A 142 -6.07 17.59 0.66
C ASP A 142 -6.58 16.44 1.54
N LYS A 143 -7.82 16.04 1.31
CA LYS A 143 -8.47 14.97 2.06
C LYS A 143 -7.78 13.61 1.85
N ASP A 144 -7.35 13.30 0.64
CA ASP A 144 -6.72 12.01 0.32
C ASP A 144 -5.37 11.87 1.03
N ARG A 145 -4.58 12.95 1.08
CA ARG A 145 -3.34 13.03 1.84
C ARG A 145 -3.58 12.96 3.35
N ALA A 146 -4.65 13.59 3.83
CA ALA A 146 -5.05 13.50 5.24
C ALA A 146 -5.45 12.07 5.63
N ASP A 147 -6.22 11.38 4.81
CA ASP A 147 -6.63 9.99 5.03
C ASP A 147 -5.42 9.03 4.94
N ALA A 148 -4.47 9.29 4.04
CA ALA A 148 -3.22 8.54 3.95
C ALA A 148 -2.34 8.73 5.18
N LEU A 149 -2.20 9.97 5.68
CA LEU A 149 -1.40 10.26 6.88
C LEU A 149 -2.09 9.76 8.16
N ALA A 150 -3.41 9.74 8.21
CA ALA A 150 -4.19 9.26 9.35
C ALA A 150 -3.95 7.77 9.68
N GLN A 151 -3.42 6.97 8.73
CA GLN A 151 -3.02 5.58 8.98
C GLN A 151 -1.88 5.47 10.00
N PHE A 152 -1.14 6.56 10.24
CA PHE A 152 -0.06 6.65 11.24
C PHE A 152 -0.56 7.22 12.59
N ALA A 153 -1.86 7.32 12.80
CA ALA A 153 -2.43 7.75 14.09
C ALA A 153 -2.06 6.77 15.21
N TYR A 154 -1.93 7.32 16.43
CA TYR A 154 -1.60 6.52 17.61
C TYR A 154 -2.63 5.43 17.88
N GLU A 155 -3.89 5.80 17.82
CA GLU A 155 -5.01 4.86 17.98
C GLU A 155 -5.23 4.05 16.70
N GLY A 156 -5.21 2.73 16.80
CA GLY A 156 -5.44 1.83 15.67
C GLY A 156 -4.24 1.70 14.71
N PHE A 157 -3.03 2.06 15.13
CA PHE A 157 -1.82 1.89 14.31
C PHE A 157 -1.58 0.42 13.95
N ASP A 158 -1.64 0.11 12.65
CA ASP A 158 -1.29 -1.20 12.09
C ASP A 158 -0.11 -1.05 11.12
N GLY A 159 1.11 -1.11 11.65
CA GLY A 159 2.32 -0.97 10.85
C GLY A 159 2.46 -2.04 9.77
N ASP A 160 2.10 -3.29 10.06
CA ASP A 160 2.18 -4.38 9.09
C ASP A 160 1.14 -4.23 7.98
N GLY A 161 -0.07 -3.76 8.31
CA GLY A 161 -1.11 -3.41 7.32
C GLY A 161 -0.67 -2.28 6.40
N ILE A 162 -0.07 -1.23 6.95
CA ILE A 162 0.47 -0.11 6.16
C ILE A 162 1.54 -0.59 5.19
N LEU A 163 2.52 -1.41 5.65
CA LEU A 163 3.59 -1.93 4.80
C LEU A 163 3.06 -2.87 3.71
N ARG A 164 2.11 -3.76 4.04
CA ARG A 164 1.47 -4.63 3.03
C ARG A 164 0.79 -3.80 1.94
N LYS A 165 0.04 -2.76 2.33
CA LYS A 165 -0.64 -1.86 1.38
C LYS A 165 0.36 -1.07 0.53
N ALA A 166 1.42 -0.54 1.14
CA ALA A 166 2.48 0.16 0.44
C ALA A 166 3.19 -0.76 -0.58
N GLY A 167 3.50 -2.00 -0.19
CA GLY A 167 4.07 -3.03 -1.07
C GLY A 167 3.15 -3.34 -2.25
N ALA A 168 1.87 -3.53 -2.01
CA ALA A 168 0.90 -3.77 -3.07
C ALA A 168 0.81 -2.58 -4.05
N THR A 169 0.83 -1.34 -3.54
CA THR A 169 0.80 -0.13 -4.35
C THR A 169 2.08 0.04 -5.18
N LYS A 170 3.24 -0.24 -4.58
CA LYS A 170 4.56 -0.13 -5.23
C LYS A 170 4.76 -1.22 -6.28
N LEU A 171 4.51 -2.46 -5.92
CA LEU A 171 4.83 -3.63 -6.76
C LEU A 171 3.70 -3.96 -7.74
N GLY A 172 2.46 -3.66 -7.41
CA GLY A 172 1.29 -4.02 -8.23
C GLY A 172 1.39 -3.57 -9.69
N PRO A 173 1.65 -2.28 -9.98
CA PRO A 173 1.82 -1.81 -11.36
C PRO A 173 2.99 -2.50 -12.06
N ILE A 174 4.16 -2.61 -11.40
CA ILE A 174 5.36 -3.23 -11.95
C ILE A 174 5.09 -4.69 -12.33
N LEU A 175 4.46 -5.45 -11.44
CA LEU A 175 4.13 -6.86 -11.68
C LEU A 175 3.11 -6.99 -12.80
N ARG A 176 2.10 -6.13 -12.84
CA ARG A 176 1.10 -6.12 -13.91
C ARG A 176 1.75 -5.92 -15.28
N ASP A 177 2.63 -4.92 -15.40
CA ASP A 177 3.31 -4.61 -16.66
C ASP A 177 4.28 -5.74 -17.06
N ARG A 178 4.99 -6.32 -16.09
CA ARG A 178 5.88 -7.46 -16.34
C ARG A 178 5.11 -8.69 -16.79
N VAL A 179 4.03 -9.03 -16.12
CA VAL A 179 3.16 -10.17 -16.48
C VAL A 179 2.57 -9.94 -17.87
N ALA A 180 2.01 -8.77 -18.14
CA ALA A 180 1.49 -8.44 -19.46
C ALA A 180 2.57 -8.54 -20.55
N GLY A 181 3.78 -8.06 -20.29
CA GLY A 181 4.92 -8.18 -21.19
C GLY A 181 5.35 -9.63 -21.46
N LEU A 182 5.37 -10.49 -20.43
CA LEU A 182 5.70 -11.89 -20.57
C LEU A 182 4.70 -12.67 -21.45
N PHE A 183 3.42 -12.32 -21.39
CA PHE A 183 2.39 -12.94 -22.24
C PHE A 183 2.34 -12.32 -23.65
N ALA A 184 2.60 -11.03 -23.79
CA ALA A 184 2.65 -10.38 -25.10
C ALA A 184 3.85 -10.81 -25.95
N ALA A 185 5.00 -10.99 -25.28
CA ALA A 185 6.27 -11.43 -25.90
C ALA A 185 6.95 -12.47 -24.99
N PRO A 186 6.45 -13.74 -24.96
CA PRO A 186 6.98 -14.78 -24.08
C PRO A 186 8.45 -15.06 -24.35
N THR A 187 9.26 -15.08 -23.28
CA THR A 187 10.66 -15.53 -23.37
C THR A 187 10.74 -17.04 -23.36
N GLY A 188 11.80 -17.62 -23.96
CA GLY A 188 12.00 -19.08 -23.96
C GLY A 188 12.02 -19.68 -22.56
N ASP A 189 12.66 -19.01 -21.60
CA ASP A 189 12.70 -19.45 -20.19
C ASP A 189 11.32 -19.46 -19.53
N PHE A 190 10.49 -18.46 -19.79
CA PHE A 190 9.13 -18.40 -19.31
C PHE A 190 8.28 -19.54 -19.88
N VAL A 191 8.40 -19.80 -21.18
CA VAL A 191 7.70 -20.91 -21.84
C VAL A 191 8.19 -22.26 -21.33
N ALA A 192 9.50 -22.43 -21.15
CA ALA A 192 10.07 -23.64 -20.56
C ALA A 192 9.55 -23.88 -19.14
N MET A 193 9.42 -22.82 -18.33
CA MET A 193 8.82 -22.89 -17.00
C MET A 193 7.36 -23.34 -17.05
N LEU A 194 6.55 -22.84 -17.99
CA LEU A 194 5.15 -23.26 -18.17
C LEU A 194 5.02 -24.72 -18.60
N LEU A 195 5.98 -25.24 -19.38
CA LEU A 195 6.00 -26.62 -19.85
C LEU A 195 6.53 -27.62 -18.81
N ARG A 196 7.18 -27.12 -17.75
CA ARG A 196 7.77 -27.97 -16.71
C ARG A 196 6.68 -28.81 -16.03
N GLY A 197 6.85 -30.11 -16.00
CA GLY A 197 5.87 -31.08 -15.48
C GLY A 197 4.75 -31.44 -16.45
N ALA A 198 4.55 -30.71 -17.55
CA ALA A 198 3.59 -31.05 -18.59
C ALA A 198 4.21 -31.93 -19.72
N VAL A 199 5.55 -31.93 -19.80
CA VAL A 199 6.29 -32.73 -20.79
C VAL A 199 7.36 -33.59 -20.11
N HIS A 200 7.79 -34.68 -20.77
CA HIS A 200 8.84 -35.55 -20.27
C HIS A 200 10.22 -34.88 -20.44
N GLY A 201 10.94 -34.67 -19.34
CA GLY A 201 12.27 -34.06 -19.35
C GLY A 201 12.24 -32.54 -19.63
N GLU A 202 13.41 -32.00 -19.96
CA GLU A 202 13.53 -30.57 -20.30
C GLU A 202 13.02 -30.31 -21.72
N PRO A 203 12.18 -29.27 -21.95
CA PRO A 203 11.63 -28.95 -23.25
C PRO A 203 12.71 -28.49 -24.23
N GLY A 204 12.78 -29.14 -25.38
CA GLY A 204 13.71 -28.78 -26.46
C GLY A 204 13.34 -27.44 -27.13
N ALA A 205 14.30 -26.82 -27.81
CA ALA A 205 14.16 -25.50 -28.44
C ALA A 205 13.00 -25.42 -29.44
N GLU A 206 12.76 -26.46 -30.21
CA GLU A 206 11.64 -26.53 -31.16
C GLU A 206 10.28 -26.53 -30.47
N LEU A 207 10.13 -27.30 -29.39
CA LEU A 207 8.92 -27.32 -28.59
C LEU A 207 8.68 -25.94 -27.93
N ILE A 208 9.73 -25.32 -27.39
CA ILE A 208 9.65 -23.96 -26.81
C ILE A 208 9.18 -22.95 -27.87
N ALA A 209 9.73 -23.01 -29.10
CA ALA A 209 9.35 -22.08 -30.16
C ALA A 209 7.85 -22.25 -30.54
N ARG A 210 7.37 -23.45 -30.69
CA ARG A 210 5.95 -23.74 -30.95
C ARG A 210 5.04 -23.32 -29.80
N ALA A 211 5.43 -23.63 -28.57
CA ALA A 211 4.67 -23.25 -27.37
C ALA A 211 4.64 -21.73 -27.16
N THR A 212 5.66 -20.99 -27.60
CA THR A 212 5.70 -19.52 -27.52
C THR A 212 4.53 -18.89 -28.28
N GLU A 213 4.24 -19.35 -29.48
CA GLU A 213 3.11 -18.86 -30.27
C GLU A 213 1.77 -19.23 -29.60
N LEU A 214 1.66 -20.47 -29.10
CA LEU A 214 0.46 -20.90 -28.37
C LEU A 214 0.20 -20.08 -27.09
N VAL A 215 1.24 -19.74 -26.33
CA VAL A 215 1.10 -18.90 -25.13
C VAL A 215 0.57 -17.52 -25.51
N ARG A 216 1.12 -16.92 -26.58
CA ARG A 216 0.68 -15.61 -27.06
C ARG A 216 -0.78 -15.62 -27.51
N ASP A 217 -1.18 -16.62 -28.28
CA ASP A 217 -2.54 -16.72 -28.82
C ASP A 217 -3.56 -16.99 -27.73
N ASN A 218 -3.27 -17.94 -26.84
CA ASN A 218 -4.12 -18.23 -25.68
C ASN A 218 -4.30 -17.00 -24.76
N TYR A 219 -3.25 -16.22 -24.54
CA TYR A 219 -3.37 -14.99 -23.75
C TYR A 219 -4.28 -13.97 -24.41
N ARG A 220 -4.13 -13.74 -25.73
CA ARG A 220 -5.03 -12.86 -26.50
C ARG A 220 -6.48 -13.33 -26.42
N GLN A 221 -6.71 -14.62 -26.57
CA GLN A 221 -8.06 -15.20 -26.47
C GLN A 221 -8.63 -15.01 -25.07
N SER A 222 -7.87 -15.31 -24.01
CA SER A 222 -8.30 -15.12 -22.62
C SER A 222 -8.69 -13.67 -22.28
N ILE A 223 -7.93 -12.69 -22.81
CA ILE A 223 -8.30 -11.27 -22.66
C ILE A 223 -9.62 -10.98 -23.35
N ASN A 224 -9.80 -11.44 -24.59
CA ASN A 224 -11.03 -11.22 -25.34
C ASN A 224 -12.23 -11.82 -24.62
N ASP A 225 -12.09 -13.06 -24.14
CA ASP A 225 -13.14 -13.77 -23.39
C ASP A 225 -13.50 -13.05 -22.08
N ALA A 226 -12.49 -12.56 -21.35
CA ALA A 226 -12.70 -11.77 -20.15
C ALA A 226 -13.42 -10.44 -20.41
N VAL A 227 -13.04 -9.74 -21.49
CA VAL A 227 -13.71 -8.49 -21.91
C VAL A 227 -15.16 -8.77 -22.31
N GLN A 228 -15.41 -9.79 -23.13
CA GLN A 228 -16.76 -10.18 -23.52
C GLN A 228 -17.64 -10.58 -22.34
N SER A 229 -17.08 -11.34 -21.38
CA SER A 229 -17.80 -11.74 -20.18
C SER A 229 -18.18 -10.54 -19.29
N ARG A 230 -17.28 -9.54 -19.19
CA ARG A 230 -17.58 -8.30 -18.45
C ARG A 230 -18.65 -7.44 -19.16
N LEU A 231 -18.56 -7.35 -20.48
CA LEU A 231 -19.56 -6.59 -21.27
C LEU A 231 -20.94 -7.24 -21.15
N ARG A 232 -21.04 -8.58 -21.25
CA ARG A 232 -22.31 -9.29 -21.06
C ARG A 232 -22.89 -9.02 -19.68
N ARG A 233 -22.09 -9.15 -18.62
CA ARG A 233 -22.55 -8.87 -17.25
C ARG A 233 -22.99 -7.42 -17.05
N ALA A 234 -22.34 -6.46 -17.68
CA ALA A 234 -22.75 -5.06 -17.62
C ALA A 234 -24.10 -4.84 -18.34
N LEU A 235 -24.31 -5.45 -19.50
CA LEU A 235 -25.57 -5.38 -20.24
C LEU A 235 -26.71 -6.07 -19.47
N ASP A 236 -26.45 -7.27 -18.88
CA ASP A 236 -27.45 -7.99 -18.09
C ASP A 236 -27.87 -7.18 -16.85
N ILE A 237 -26.96 -6.39 -16.26
CA ILE A 237 -27.28 -5.48 -15.14
C ILE A 237 -28.15 -4.32 -15.62
N GLU A 238 -27.89 -3.74 -16.78
CA GLU A 238 -28.69 -2.65 -17.35
C GLU A 238 -30.08 -3.15 -17.73
N ASP A 239 -30.20 -4.32 -18.35
CA ASP A 239 -31.49 -4.93 -18.69
C ASP A 239 -32.30 -5.31 -17.43
N GLY A 240 -31.65 -5.87 -16.42
CA GLY A 240 -32.31 -6.16 -15.13
C GLY A 240 -32.73 -4.92 -14.35
N ALA A 241 -32.00 -3.82 -14.45
CA ALA A 241 -32.37 -2.53 -13.88
C ALA A 241 -33.56 -1.91 -14.61
N ALA A 242 -33.61 -2.04 -15.93
CA ALA A 242 -34.73 -1.57 -16.77
C ALA A 242 -36.01 -2.40 -16.52
N GLU A 243 -35.92 -3.73 -16.38
CA GLU A 243 -37.07 -4.59 -16.02
C GLU A 243 -37.59 -4.29 -14.61
N SER A 244 -36.69 -4.04 -13.65
CA SER A 244 -37.07 -3.67 -12.28
C SER A 244 -37.76 -2.30 -12.22
N ALA A 245 -37.35 -1.34 -13.06
CA ALA A 245 -37.97 -0.03 -13.16
C ALA A 245 -39.38 -0.10 -13.82
N LEU A 246 -39.55 -0.94 -14.81
CA LEU A 246 -40.84 -1.18 -15.48
C LEU A 246 -41.82 -1.96 -14.59
N SER A 247 -41.33 -2.86 -13.75
CA SER A 247 -42.19 -3.61 -12.82
C SER A 247 -42.60 -2.82 -11.57
N ALA A 248 -41.83 -1.78 -11.20
CA ALA A 248 -42.16 -0.89 -10.08
C ALA A 248 -43.31 0.07 -10.37
N GLU A 249 -43.63 0.31 -11.65
CA GLU A 249 -44.74 1.21 -12.07
C GLU A 249 -46.09 0.47 -12.19
N ALA A 250 -46.15 -0.84 -12.04
CA ALA A 250 -47.33 -1.67 -12.29
C ALA A 250 -47.86 -2.47 -11.09
N ALA A 251 -47.55 -2.14 -9.84
CA ALA A 251 -48.10 -2.91 -8.68
C ALA A 251 -48.91 -2.04 -7.73
N PRO A 252 -50.19 -2.38 -7.45
CA PRO A 252 -50.96 -1.77 -6.37
C PRO A 252 -50.59 -2.40 -5.02
N VAL A 253 -50.66 -1.54 -4.02
CA VAL A 253 -50.45 -1.80 -2.58
C VAL A 253 -51.23 -3.04 -2.06
N ALA A 254 -50.55 -4.05 -1.52
CA ALA A 254 -51.02 -4.85 -0.38
C ALA A 254 -49.96 -5.77 0.21
N ALA A 255 -49.64 -5.48 1.44
CA ALA A 255 -49.47 -6.38 2.62
C ALA A 255 -48.47 -7.55 2.61
N GLN A 256 -47.49 -7.35 3.50
CA GLN A 256 -47.04 -8.25 4.61
C GLN A 256 -46.33 -9.59 4.33
N VAL A 257 -45.15 -9.67 4.93
CA VAL A 257 -44.58 -10.64 5.89
C VAL A 257 -43.83 -11.88 5.36
N GLU A 258 -42.68 -12.03 5.99
CA GLU A 258 -41.87 -13.21 6.35
C GLU A 258 -40.75 -13.70 5.39
N SER A 259 -39.56 -13.51 5.94
CA SER A 259 -38.45 -14.47 6.22
C SER A 259 -37.95 -15.35 5.08
N ASP A 260 -36.73 -15.33 4.79
CA ASP A 260 -35.66 -16.25 5.15
C ASP A 260 -34.58 -16.36 4.10
N ALA A 261 -33.36 -16.32 4.61
CA ALA A 261 -32.16 -17.06 4.28
C ALA A 261 -31.63 -17.15 2.83
N SER A 262 -30.41 -16.62 2.71
CA SER A 262 -29.27 -17.22 2.01
C SER A 262 -29.46 -17.70 0.56
N ASP A 263 -28.86 -16.94 -0.35
CA ASP A 263 -28.24 -17.54 -1.55
C ASP A 263 -27.01 -16.72 -1.97
N GLU A 264 -25.83 -17.20 -1.55
CA GLU A 264 -24.56 -16.81 -2.18
C GLU A 264 -24.43 -17.63 -3.46
N PRO A 265 -24.12 -17.03 -4.63
CA PRO A 265 -23.89 -17.79 -5.85
C PRO A 265 -22.60 -18.61 -5.70
N GLN A 266 -22.73 -19.91 -5.65
CA GLN A 266 -21.61 -20.86 -5.73
C GLN A 266 -20.92 -20.72 -7.08
N ALA A 267 -19.64 -20.33 -7.06
CA ALA A 267 -18.78 -20.34 -8.24
C ALA A 267 -18.67 -21.77 -8.81
N SER A 268 -18.67 -21.90 -10.14
CA SER A 268 -18.53 -23.21 -10.80
C SER A 268 -17.17 -23.84 -10.52
N GLU A 269 -17.09 -25.17 -10.58
CA GLU A 269 -15.84 -25.93 -10.32
C GLU A 269 -14.68 -25.48 -11.20
N ASP A 270 -14.95 -25.00 -12.41
CA ASP A 270 -13.94 -24.51 -13.35
C ASP A 270 -13.44 -23.10 -12.99
N GLU A 271 -14.30 -22.25 -12.38
CA GLU A 271 -13.90 -20.94 -11.83
C GLU A 271 -13.05 -21.12 -10.56
N LEU A 272 -13.36 -22.10 -9.73
CA LEU A 272 -12.56 -22.47 -8.56
C LEU A 272 -11.17 -23.01 -8.96
N LYS A 273 -11.07 -23.81 -10.02
CA LYS A 273 -9.80 -24.30 -10.56
C LYS A 273 -8.96 -23.18 -11.16
N ALA A 274 -9.57 -22.27 -11.92
CA ALA A 274 -8.87 -21.11 -12.50
C ALA A 274 -8.37 -20.14 -11.41
N LEU A 275 -9.17 -19.89 -10.38
CA LEU A 275 -8.79 -19.08 -9.21
C LEU A 275 -7.68 -19.75 -8.38
N THR A 276 -7.69 -21.08 -8.29
CA THR A 276 -6.66 -21.84 -7.58
C THR A 276 -5.32 -21.77 -8.31
N ILE A 277 -5.32 -21.88 -9.64
CA ILE A 277 -4.12 -21.73 -10.48
C ILE A 277 -3.56 -20.30 -10.38
N ILE A 278 -4.42 -19.29 -10.46
CA ILE A 278 -4.02 -17.87 -10.32
C ILE A 278 -3.50 -17.59 -8.90
N ARG A 279 -4.09 -18.21 -7.89
CA ARG A 279 -3.64 -18.08 -6.49
C ARG A 279 -2.31 -18.80 -6.26
N ALA A 280 -2.10 -19.99 -6.83
CA ALA A 280 -0.83 -20.71 -6.76
C ALA A 280 0.31 -19.94 -7.44
N ILE A 281 0.04 -19.30 -8.59
CA ILE A 281 0.99 -18.44 -9.31
C ILE A 281 1.27 -17.14 -8.53
N ALA A 282 0.24 -16.55 -7.91
CA ALA A 282 0.37 -15.27 -7.19
C ALA A 282 1.07 -15.39 -5.82
N TYR A 283 1.00 -16.55 -5.17
CA TYR A 283 1.49 -16.73 -3.80
C TYR A 283 2.63 -17.72 -3.65
N GLY A 284 3.13 -18.34 -4.74
CA GLY A 284 4.29 -19.24 -4.70
C GLY A 284 4.13 -20.41 -3.72
N LEU A 285 2.90 -20.87 -3.47
CA LEU A 285 2.62 -21.96 -2.54
C LEU A 285 2.70 -23.29 -3.25
N SER A 286 3.71 -24.10 -2.90
CA SER A 286 3.72 -25.53 -3.16
C SER A 286 2.57 -26.19 -2.40
N GLU A 287 1.86 -27.11 -3.05
CA GLU A 287 0.78 -27.89 -2.43
C GLU A 287 1.28 -28.66 -1.21
N PRO A 288 0.50 -28.79 -0.14
CA PRO A 288 0.78 -29.73 0.92
C PRO A 288 0.22 -31.10 0.50
N GLY A 289 1.12 -31.98 0.11
CA GLY A 289 0.81 -33.37 -0.15
C GLY A 289 2.01 -34.23 0.20
N ASP A 290 1.76 -35.16 1.15
CA ASP A 290 2.47 -36.34 1.54
C ASP A 290 3.44 -36.24 2.73
N VAL A 291 2.88 -36.50 3.89
CA VAL A 291 3.34 -37.59 4.80
C VAL A 291 2.12 -38.33 5.32
#